data_8210263597be8eac74a03b7db24ff089
#
_entry.id   8210263597be8eac74a03b7db24ff089
#
_cell.length_a   1.000
_cell.length_b   1.000
_cell.length_c   1.000
_cell.angle_alpha   90.00
_cell.angle_beta   90.00
_cell.angle_gamma   90.00
#
_symmetry.space_group_name_H-M   'P 1'
#
loop_
_entity.id
_entity.type
_entity.pdbx_description
1 polymer ?
#
loop_
_entity_poly.entity_id
_entity_poly.type
_entity_poly.pdbx_seq_one_letter_code
_entity_poly.pdbx_strand_id
1 'polypeptide(L)'
;MNRWNTDFQKEKLFFRVMAGRKSVHFEDCLSKGYIGVHFGVDVDLSNDLPENWKEFNKKYIPIYLEKNPGKAKVTAGLACAAIHTMSKSLKIDDYVVSPDGKGKYYFGKIISDYKYYPDRPLIHCRDVEWQNKTIDRSEMSEELRNSTGAINSVSNITKYSSELNDFIDNTGISIVSNNEEIEDPSMFALERHLEDFLVENWNNTELAKNYNIYEDDEVFGQQFQTDTGPIDILAISKDKKELLVIELKKGKASDTVVGQIQRYMGYIKNEFLEEGQTVKGVIIALE
;
A
#
# COMPACT_ATOMS: atom_id res chain seq x y z
N MET A 1 13.32 -22.45 -40.12
CA MET A 1 13.89 -21.52 -39.14
C MET A 1 12.76 -20.70 -38.57
N ASN A 2 12.12 -21.16 -37.51
CA ASN A 2 11.06 -20.41 -36.82
C ASN A 2 11.68 -19.73 -35.62
N ARG A 3 11.83 -18.42 -35.72
CA ARG A 3 12.15 -17.57 -34.57
C ARG A 3 10.88 -17.41 -33.74
N TRP A 4 10.83 -18.03 -32.58
CA TRP A 4 9.87 -17.71 -31.54
C TRP A 4 10.27 -16.36 -30.95
N ASN A 5 9.61 -15.31 -31.38
CA ASN A 5 9.68 -13.99 -30.75
C ASN A 5 8.74 -14.06 -29.56
N THR A 6 9.21 -14.54 -28.43
CA THR A 6 8.53 -14.36 -27.14
C THR A 6 8.90 -12.99 -26.61
N ASP A 7 8.20 -11.96 -27.08
CA ASP A 7 8.08 -10.73 -26.33
C ASP A 7 7.38 -11.09 -25.01
N PHE A 8 8.16 -11.30 -23.98
CA PHE A 8 7.64 -11.26 -22.60
C PHE A 8 7.10 -9.85 -22.39
N GLN A 9 5.80 -9.66 -22.59
CA GLN A 9 5.13 -8.44 -22.16
C GLN A 9 5.36 -8.37 -20.65
N LYS A 10 6.17 -7.41 -20.23
CA LYS A 10 6.41 -7.12 -18.83
C LYS A 10 5.04 -6.87 -18.19
N GLU A 11 4.73 -7.62 -17.15
CA GLU A 11 3.47 -7.47 -16.42
C GLU A 11 3.35 -6.02 -15.93
N LYS A 12 2.27 -5.35 -16.32
CA LYS A 12 1.98 -3.98 -15.92
C LYS A 12 1.48 -3.99 -14.49
N LEU A 13 2.12 -3.21 -13.63
CA LEU A 13 1.70 -3.08 -12.25
C LEU A 13 0.73 -1.90 -12.09
N PHE A 14 -0.17 -2.01 -11.14
CA PHE A 14 -1.13 -0.98 -10.78
C PHE A 14 -0.87 -0.51 -9.36
N PHE A 15 -0.74 0.80 -9.19
CA PHE A 15 -0.56 1.42 -7.90
C PHE A 15 -1.65 2.46 -7.65
N ARG A 16 -2.32 2.35 -6.52
CA ARG A 16 -3.13 3.46 -6.05
C ARG A 16 -2.21 4.48 -5.39
N VAL A 17 -2.31 5.74 -5.81
CA VAL A 17 -1.54 6.85 -5.24
C VAL A 17 -2.46 8.00 -4.91
N MET A 18 -2.51 8.38 -3.64
CA MET A 18 -3.28 9.54 -3.16
C MET A 18 -2.37 10.77 -3.14
N ALA A 19 -2.76 11.81 -3.88
CA ALA A 19 -2.01 13.05 -4.03
C ALA A 19 -2.15 13.95 -2.79
N GLY A 20 -1.45 13.62 -1.71
CA GLY A 20 -1.58 14.25 -0.39
C GLY A 20 -2.84 13.81 0.34
N ARG A 21 -2.96 14.21 1.61
CA ARG A 21 -4.10 13.84 2.46
C ARG A 21 -5.42 14.26 1.82
N LYS A 22 -6.36 13.32 1.68
CA LYS A 22 -7.66 13.53 1.01
C LYS A 22 -7.53 14.06 -0.42
N SER A 23 -6.43 13.73 -1.11
CA SER A 23 -6.17 14.15 -2.51
C SER A 23 -6.08 15.67 -2.71
N VAL A 24 -5.69 16.42 -1.70
CA VAL A 24 -5.66 17.90 -1.74
C VAL A 24 -4.81 18.46 -2.89
N HIS A 25 -3.83 17.71 -3.37
CA HIS A 25 -2.94 18.10 -4.47
C HIS A 25 -3.27 17.44 -5.82
N PHE A 26 -4.42 16.74 -5.91
CA PHE A 26 -4.76 15.99 -7.12
C PHE A 26 -4.90 16.88 -8.36
N GLU A 27 -5.56 18.02 -8.24
CA GLU A 27 -5.76 18.96 -9.37
C GLU A 27 -4.41 19.52 -9.89
N ASP A 28 -3.46 19.77 -8.99
CA ASP A 28 -2.10 20.17 -9.37
C ASP A 28 -1.38 19.03 -10.12
N CYS A 29 -1.49 17.79 -9.63
CA CYS A 29 -0.94 16.61 -10.26
C CYS A 29 -1.54 16.37 -11.66
N LEU A 30 -2.86 16.47 -11.78
CA LEU A 30 -3.58 16.29 -13.04
C LEU A 30 -3.17 17.33 -14.08
N SER A 31 -3.18 18.61 -13.69
CA SER A 31 -2.89 19.72 -14.60
C SER A 31 -1.44 19.76 -15.07
N LYS A 32 -0.49 19.30 -14.25
CA LYS A 32 0.95 19.31 -14.54
C LYS A 32 1.49 17.97 -15.01
N GLY A 33 0.66 16.93 -15.13
CA GLY A 33 1.06 15.63 -15.66
C GLY A 33 2.06 14.90 -14.76
N TYR A 34 1.82 14.83 -13.44
CA TYR A 34 2.67 14.09 -12.52
C TYR A 34 1.88 13.44 -11.38
N ILE A 35 2.54 12.57 -10.66
CA ILE A 35 2.11 12.04 -9.36
C ILE A 35 3.29 12.06 -8.39
N GLY A 36 3.03 12.17 -7.09
CA GLY A 36 4.10 12.24 -6.12
C GLY A 36 3.65 12.05 -4.68
N VAL A 37 4.65 12.05 -3.79
CA VAL A 37 4.47 12.03 -2.34
C VAL A 37 5.40 13.03 -1.66
N HIS A 38 5.01 13.45 -0.45
CA HIS A 38 5.85 14.28 0.41
C HIS A 38 5.56 13.98 1.88
N PHE A 39 6.58 13.53 2.59
CA PHE A 39 6.51 13.16 4.00
C PHE A 39 7.60 13.85 4.83
N GLY A 40 8.09 15.02 4.40
CA GLY A 40 9.13 15.76 5.13
C GLY A 40 10.53 15.16 5.03
N VAL A 41 10.78 14.26 4.07
CA VAL A 41 12.12 13.79 3.70
C VAL A 41 12.58 14.63 2.51
N ASP A 42 13.11 15.83 2.77
CA ASP A 42 13.45 16.81 1.75
C ASP A 42 14.85 16.54 1.15
N VAL A 43 15.04 15.32 0.63
CA VAL A 43 16.32 14.84 0.09
C VAL A 43 16.11 14.32 -1.33
N ASP A 44 16.93 14.79 -2.27
CA ASP A 44 16.96 14.23 -3.62
C ASP A 44 17.56 12.82 -3.62
N LEU A 45 16.75 11.84 -4.01
CA LEU A 45 17.12 10.42 -4.04
C LEU A 45 17.73 9.99 -5.38
N SER A 46 17.86 10.86 -6.36
CA SER A 46 18.28 10.51 -7.73
C SER A 46 19.64 9.81 -7.79
N ASN A 47 20.57 10.22 -6.92
CA ASN A 47 21.94 9.70 -6.90
C ASN A 47 22.28 8.85 -5.66
N ASP A 48 21.33 8.66 -4.77
CA ASP A 48 21.61 8.04 -3.47
C ASP A 48 20.42 7.19 -2.98
N LEU A 49 19.83 6.44 -3.90
CA LEU A 49 18.74 5.54 -3.61
C LEU A 49 19.28 4.15 -3.23
N PRO A 50 19.14 3.73 -1.97
CA PRO A 50 19.60 2.41 -1.53
C PRO A 50 18.99 1.26 -2.32
N GLU A 51 19.77 0.18 -2.50
CA GLU A 51 19.36 -0.97 -3.29
C GLU A 51 18.19 -1.75 -2.68
N ASN A 52 18.18 -1.86 -1.35
CA ASN A 52 17.16 -2.60 -0.66
C ASN A 52 16.45 -1.76 0.40
N TRP A 53 15.28 -2.23 0.77
CA TRP A 53 14.38 -1.60 1.71
C TRP A 53 14.98 -1.36 3.10
N LYS A 54 15.79 -2.30 3.62
CA LYS A 54 16.40 -2.15 4.95
C LYS A 54 17.41 -1.00 5.00
N GLU A 55 18.22 -0.88 3.97
CA GLU A 55 19.16 0.23 3.84
C GLU A 55 18.44 1.55 3.68
N PHE A 56 17.32 1.56 2.93
CA PHE A 56 16.47 2.73 2.79
C PHE A 56 15.92 3.16 4.14
N ASN A 57 15.28 2.28 4.88
CA ASN A 57 14.72 2.56 6.20
C ASN A 57 15.79 3.03 7.19
N LYS A 58 16.92 2.32 7.24
CA LYS A 58 18.05 2.69 8.12
C LYS A 58 18.53 4.12 7.87
N LYS A 59 18.51 4.56 6.62
CA LYS A 59 18.96 5.89 6.21
C LYS A 59 17.92 6.97 6.43
N TYR A 60 16.67 6.74 6.03
CA TYR A 60 15.66 7.80 5.90
C TYR A 60 14.67 7.87 7.07
N ILE A 61 14.47 6.82 7.85
CA ILE A 61 13.66 6.90 9.09
C ILE A 61 14.21 7.95 10.07
N PRO A 62 15.52 8.00 10.37
CA PRO A 62 16.06 9.05 11.24
C PRO A 62 15.81 10.45 10.71
N ILE A 63 15.95 10.67 9.40
CA ILE A 63 15.70 11.97 8.75
C ILE A 63 14.23 12.36 8.90
N TYR A 64 13.31 11.41 8.66
CA TYR A 64 11.89 11.65 8.87
C TYR A 64 11.57 12.05 10.31
N LEU A 65 12.10 11.32 11.29
CA LEU A 65 11.84 11.57 12.72
C LEU A 65 12.41 12.90 13.19
N GLU A 66 13.57 13.33 12.66
CA GLU A 66 14.14 14.64 12.93
C GLU A 66 13.23 15.77 12.46
N LYS A 67 12.62 15.62 11.27
CA LYS A 67 11.69 16.61 10.69
C LYS A 67 10.29 16.55 11.29
N ASN A 68 9.92 15.43 11.88
CA ASN A 68 8.59 15.18 12.44
C ASN A 68 8.71 14.75 13.92
N PRO A 69 9.12 15.66 14.83
CA PRO A 69 9.33 15.32 16.24
C PRO A 69 8.03 14.82 16.89
N GLY A 70 8.14 13.74 17.66
CA GLY A 70 7.00 13.11 18.34
C GLY A 70 6.27 12.05 17.51
N LYS A 71 6.65 11.81 16.25
CA LYS A 71 6.12 10.70 15.46
C LYS A 71 6.79 9.37 15.84
N ALA A 72 6.00 8.30 15.79
CA ALA A 72 6.48 6.96 16.06
C ALA A 72 7.32 6.43 14.88
N LYS A 73 8.23 5.51 15.17
CA LYS A 73 9.08 4.85 14.17
C LYS A 73 8.26 4.06 13.14
N VAL A 74 7.12 3.52 13.55
CA VAL A 74 6.16 2.87 12.65
C VAL A 74 5.65 3.83 11.58
N THR A 75 5.24 5.04 11.98
CA THR A 75 4.79 6.10 11.06
C THR A 75 5.91 6.49 10.10
N ALA A 76 7.14 6.67 10.61
CA ALA A 76 8.31 6.94 9.77
C ALA A 76 8.55 5.83 8.74
N GLY A 77 8.40 4.57 9.14
CA GLY A 77 8.55 3.43 8.24
C GLY A 77 7.56 3.44 7.08
N LEU A 78 6.29 3.76 7.34
CA LEU A 78 5.28 3.84 6.28
C LEU A 78 5.48 5.06 5.36
N ALA A 79 5.88 6.18 5.89
CA ALA A 79 6.28 7.33 5.09
C ALA A 79 7.47 6.96 4.17
N CYS A 80 8.48 6.30 4.71
CA CYS A 80 9.60 5.76 3.94
C CYS A 80 9.16 4.72 2.92
N ALA A 81 8.14 3.89 3.23
CA ALA A 81 7.55 2.95 2.28
C ALA A 81 6.98 3.64 1.05
N ALA A 82 6.18 4.67 1.27
CA ALA A 82 5.58 5.43 0.19
C ALA A 82 6.65 6.12 -0.69
N ILE A 83 7.67 6.72 -0.05
CA ILE A 83 8.79 7.36 -0.76
C ILE A 83 9.60 6.33 -1.56
N HIS A 84 9.95 5.18 -0.96
CA HIS A 84 10.66 4.11 -1.65
C HIS A 84 9.87 3.56 -2.84
N THR A 85 8.56 3.34 -2.66
CA THR A 85 7.69 2.89 -3.75
C THR A 85 7.68 3.90 -4.89
N MET A 86 7.51 5.18 -4.60
CA MET A 86 7.52 6.25 -5.59
C MET A 86 8.87 6.36 -6.32
N SER A 87 9.98 6.27 -5.58
CA SER A 87 11.32 6.45 -6.13
C SER A 87 11.87 5.21 -6.85
N LYS A 88 11.60 4.00 -6.34
CA LYS A 88 12.22 2.77 -6.82
C LYS A 88 11.26 1.74 -7.40
N SER A 89 10.10 1.52 -6.78
CA SER A 89 9.22 0.39 -7.16
C SER A 89 8.40 0.68 -8.41
N LEU A 90 7.80 1.87 -8.52
CA LEU A 90 7.10 2.30 -9.73
C LEU A 90 8.08 2.39 -10.91
N LYS A 91 7.68 1.88 -12.05
CA LYS A 91 8.46 1.87 -13.28
C LYS A 91 7.71 2.55 -14.42
N ILE A 92 8.46 2.95 -15.46
CA ILE A 92 7.86 3.37 -16.73
C ILE A 92 6.97 2.23 -17.24
N ASP A 93 5.81 2.60 -17.77
CA ASP A 93 4.72 1.74 -18.23
C ASP A 93 3.81 1.14 -17.13
N ASP A 94 4.13 1.28 -15.84
CA ASP A 94 3.19 0.98 -14.77
C ASP A 94 2.03 2.00 -14.75
N TYR A 95 0.90 1.59 -14.17
CA TYR A 95 -0.27 2.45 -14.04
C TYR A 95 -0.44 2.96 -12.62
N VAL A 96 -0.92 4.19 -12.52
CA VAL A 96 -1.42 4.77 -11.27
C VAL A 96 -2.93 4.97 -11.34
N VAL A 97 -3.59 4.72 -10.22
CA VAL A 97 -5.01 4.99 -10.02
C VAL A 97 -5.10 5.98 -8.87
N SER A 98 -5.48 7.23 -9.17
CA SER A 98 -5.46 8.31 -8.19
C SER A 98 -6.85 8.87 -7.93
N PRO A 99 -7.30 8.92 -6.64
CA PRO A 99 -8.56 9.53 -6.29
C PRO A 99 -8.49 11.06 -6.35
N ASP A 100 -9.59 11.70 -6.76
CA ASP A 100 -9.76 13.16 -6.75
C ASP A 100 -10.24 13.72 -5.38
N GLY A 101 -10.50 12.84 -4.42
CA GLY A 101 -11.08 13.21 -3.13
C GLY A 101 -12.60 13.47 -3.16
N LYS A 102 -13.26 13.34 -4.33
CA LYS A 102 -14.70 13.58 -4.54
C LYS A 102 -15.45 12.33 -5.02
N GLY A 103 -14.78 11.17 -5.01
CA GLY A 103 -15.37 9.89 -5.39
C GLY A 103 -15.01 9.38 -6.78
N LYS A 104 -14.23 10.14 -7.56
CA LYS A 104 -13.70 9.71 -8.85
C LYS A 104 -12.24 9.28 -8.74
N TYR A 105 -11.88 8.29 -9.55
CA TYR A 105 -10.52 7.80 -9.70
C TYR A 105 -10.07 7.97 -11.14
N TYR A 106 -8.85 8.45 -11.31
CA TYR A 106 -8.22 8.75 -12.58
C TYR A 106 -7.11 7.75 -12.84
N PHE A 107 -7.00 7.33 -14.08
CA PHE A 107 -5.93 6.44 -14.54
C PHE A 107 -4.82 7.26 -15.17
N GLY A 108 -3.60 6.92 -14.83
CA GLY A 108 -2.42 7.53 -15.44
C GLY A 108 -1.35 6.48 -15.70
N LYS A 109 -0.59 6.65 -16.76
CA LYS A 109 0.55 5.81 -17.11
C LYS A 109 1.84 6.51 -16.70
N ILE A 110 2.73 5.83 -15.99
CA ILE A 110 4.05 6.37 -15.65
C ILE A 110 4.90 6.48 -16.91
N ILE A 111 5.42 7.67 -17.18
CA ILE A 111 6.22 7.98 -18.38
C ILE A 111 7.64 8.47 -18.07
N SER A 112 8.03 8.55 -16.81
CA SER A 112 9.39 8.95 -16.41
C SER A 112 9.95 8.07 -15.30
N ASP A 113 11.27 8.11 -15.15
CA ASP A 113 11.93 7.72 -13.92
C ASP A 113 11.60 8.68 -12.78
N TYR A 114 12.09 8.36 -11.57
CA TYR A 114 11.95 9.22 -10.41
C TYR A 114 12.54 10.63 -10.68
N LYS A 115 11.82 11.63 -10.16
CA LYS A 115 12.23 13.05 -10.21
C LYS A 115 12.02 13.71 -8.86
N TYR A 116 12.92 14.62 -8.52
CA TYR A 116 12.83 15.44 -7.31
C TYR A 116 12.54 16.89 -7.68
N TYR A 117 11.44 17.43 -7.15
CA TYR A 117 11.03 18.81 -7.40
C TYR A 117 10.74 19.52 -6.07
N PRO A 118 11.74 20.21 -5.46
CA PRO A 118 11.59 20.83 -4.16
C PRO A 118 10.52 21.92 -4.08
N ASP A 119 10.16 22.50 -5.22
CA ASP A 119 9.17 23.59 -5.31
C ASP A 119 7.73 23.08 -5.50
N ARG A 120 7.52 21.76 -5.61
CA ARG A 120 6.19 21.15 -5.71
C ARG A 120 5.65 20.78 -4.34
N PRO A 121 4.31 20.76 -4.16
CA PRO A 121 3.73 20.27 -2.90
C PRO A 121 4.03 18.79 -2.64
N LEU A 122 4.22 18.00 -3.69
CA LEU A 122 4.66 16.60 -3.64
C LEU A 122 6.02 16.54 -4.34
N ILE A 123 7.09 16.42 -3.56
CA ILE A 123 8.46 16.62 -4.06
C ILE A 123 9.10 15.38 -4.70
N HIS A 124 8.68 14.17 -4.25
CA HIS A 124 9.14 12.90 -4.81
C HIS A 124 8.15 12.45 -5.87
N CYS A 125 8.50 12.61 -7.15
CA CYS A 125 7.55 12.55 -8.25
C CYS A 125 7.94 11.55 -9.33
N ARG A 126 6.94 11.23 -10.16
CA ARG A 126 7.08 10.68 -11.52
C ARG A 126 6.13 11.41 -12.44
N ASP A 127 6.53 11.61 -13.70
CA ASP A 127 5.63 12.16 -14.70
C ASP A 127 4.62 11.10 -15.12
N VAL A 128 3.41 11.54 -15.39
CA VAL A 128 2.25 10.70 -15.70
C VAL A 128 1.56 11.22 -16.93
N GLU A 129 1.28 10.32 -17.86
CA GLU A 129 0.31 10.54 -18.93
C GLU A 129 -1.07 10.13 -18.44
N TRP A 130 -1.88 11.13 -18.03
CA TRP A 130 -3.23 10.88 -17.57
C TRP A 130 -4.12 10.44 -18.72
N GLN A 131 -4.84 9.35 -18.50
CA GLN A 131 -5.79 8.81 -19.46
C GLN A 131 -7.07 9.65 -19.44
N ASN A 132 -7.74 9.76 -20.58
CA ASN A 132 -9.04 10.44 -20.66
C ASN A 132 -10.18 9.50 -20.17
N LYS A 133 -9.93 8.82 -19.05
CA LYS A 133 -10.86 7.86 -18.44
C LYS A 133 -10.86 8.02 -16.93
N THR A 134 -12.04 7.94 -16.38
CA THR A 134 -12.27 7.95 -14.93
C THR A 134 -13.24 6.85 -14.57
N ILE A 135 -13.21 6.42 -13.33
CA ILE A 135 -14.19 5.51 -12.76
C ILE A 135 -14.77 6.14 -11.49
N ASP A 136 -16.07 6.06 -11.33
CA ASP A 136 -16.70 6.39 -10.06
C ASP A 136 -16.49 5.25 -9.07
N ARG A 137 -16.26 5.58 -7.81
CA ARG A 137 -16.07 4.58 -6.76
C ARG A 137 -17.21 3.57 -6.66
N SER A 138 -18.42 3.95 -7.01
CA SER A 138 -19.61 3.09 -7.04
C SER A 138 -19.58 2.01 -8.14
N GLU A 139 -18.76 2.20 -9.18
CA GLU A 139 -18.59 1.26 -10.30
C GLU A 139 -17.55 0.17 -10.00
N MET A 140 -16.74 0.38 -8.97
CA MET A 140 -15.73 -0.60 -8.52
C MET A 140 -16.40 -1.80 -7.84
N SER A 141 -15.81 -2.99 -8.00
CA SER A 141 -16.13 -4.12 -7.13
C SER A 141 -15.96 -3.73 -5.66
N GLU A 142 -16.60 -4.46 -4.76
CA GLU A 142 -16.48 -4.21 -3.32
C GLU A 142 -15.02 -4.31 -2.88
N GLU A 143 -14.30 -5.31 -3.38
CA GLU A 143 -12.90 -5.58 -3.06
C GLU A 143 -11.98 -4.44 -3.53
N LEU A 144 -12.13 -3.98 -4.77
CA LEU A 144 -11.33 -2.86 -5.29
C LEU A 144 -11.67 -1.56 -4.55
N ARG A 145 -12.94 -1.32 -4.27
CA ARG A 145 -13.44 -0.15 -3.54
C ARG A 145 -12.84 -0.07 -2.12
N ASN A 146 -12.78 -1.19 -1.42
CA ASN A 146 -12.19 -1.27 -0.08
C ASN A 146 -10.67 -1.07 -0.15
N SER A 147 -9.99 -1.73 -1.09
CA SER A 147 -8.55 -1.57 -1.28
C SER A 147 -8.15 -0.13 -1.65
N THR A 148 -8.95 0.53 -2.48
CA THR A 148 -8.70 1.92 -2.87
C THR A 148 -9.15 2.93 -1.82
N GLY A 149 -9.98 2.52 -0.87
CA GLY A 149 -10.41 3.30 0.29
C GLY A 149 -9.39 3.34 1.43
N ALA A 150 -8.34 2.51 1.39
CA ALA A 150 -7.31 2.49 2.43
C ALA A 150 -6.65 3.87 2.62
N ILE A 151 -6.29 4.20 3.86
CA ILE A 151 -5.73 5.52 4.21
C ILE A 151 -4.30 5.70 3.67
N ASN A 152 -3.57 4.61 3.42
CA ASN A 152 -2.18 4.67 2.93
C ASN A 152 -2.07 5.48 1.64
N SER A 153 -1.08 6.37 1.56
CA SER A 153 -0.90 7.24 0.38
C SER A 153 -0.50 6.48 -0.88
N VAL A 154 0.22 5.36 -0.77
CA VAL A 154 0.62 4.51 -1.90
C VAL A 154 0.33 3.05 -1.56
N SER A 155 -0.35 2.34 -2.47
CA SER A 155 -0.66 0.91 -2.34
C SER A 155 -0.50 0.20 -3.68
N ASN A 156 0.05 -1.01 -3.67
CA ASN A 156 0.04 -1.88 -4.84
C ASN A 156 -1.34 -2.56 -4.95
N ILE A 157 -2.03 -2.32 -6.04
CA ILE A 157 -3.37 -2.86 -6.34
C ILE A 157 -3.35 -3.75 -7.59
N THR A 158 -2.20 -4.25 -7.99
CA THR A 158 -2.00 -5.09 -9.18
C THR A 158 -2.87 -6.36 -9.17
N LYS A 159 -3.17 -6.88 -8.00
CA LYS A 159 -4.08 -8.02 -7.84
C LYS A 159 -5.48 -7.81 -8.44
N TYR A 160 -5.86 -6.56 -8.68
CA TYR A 160 -7.10 -6.17 -9.35
C TYR A 160 -6.88 -5.81 -10.83
N SER A 161 -5.75 -6.18 -11.42
CA SER A 161 -5.36 -5.78 -12.78
C SER A 161 -6.41 -6.18 -13.83
N SER A 162 -7.12 -7.30 -13.67
CA SER A 162 -8.19 -7.70 -14.57
C SER A 162 -9.29 -6.64 -14.62
N GLU A 163 -9.87 -6.29 -13.47
CA GLU A 163 -10.92 -5.27 -13.37
C GLU A 163 -10.43 -3.89 -13.83
N LEU A 164 -9.19 -3.51 -13.43
CA LEU A 164 -8.61 -2.22 -13.81
C LEU A 164 -8.35 -2.12 -15.32
N ASN A 165 -7.92 -3.20 -15.98
CA ASN A 165 -7.78 -3.24 -17.43
C ASN A 165 -9.13 -3.13 -18.15
N ASP A 166 -10.19 -3.77 -17.64
CA ASP A 166 -11.54 -3.65 -18.20
C ASP A 166 -12.03 -2.19 -18.21
N PHE A 167 -11.70 -1.43 -17.15
CA PHE A 167 -11.99 0.00 -17.10
C PHE A 167 -11.16 0.80 -18.10
N ILE A 168 -9.90 0.43 -18.34
CA ILE A 168 -9.01 1.12 -19.28
C ILE A 168 -9.43 0.80 -20.74
N ASP A 169 -9.70 -0.46 -21.04
CA ASP A 169 -9.87 -0.95 -22.42
C ASP A 169 -11.32 -0.88 -22.90
N ASN A 170 -12.31 -0.61 -22.04
CA ASN A 170 -13.75 -0.69 -22.34
C ASN A 170 -14.22 -2.06 -22.86
N THR A 171 -13.48 -3.10 -22.59
CA THR A 171 -13.86 -4.46 -22.98
C THR A 171 -14.61 -5.11 -21.83
N GLY A 172 -15.93 -5.05 -21.84
CA GLY A 172 -16.79 -5.70 -20.84
C GLY A 172 -16.74 -7.24 -20.90
N ILE A 173 -15.55 -7.82 -20.92
CA ILE A 173 -15.31 -9.26 -20.88
C ILE A 173 -14.41 -9.53 -19.68
N SER A 174 -15.02 -10.06 -18.62
CA SER A 174 -14.29 -10.60 -17.47
C SER A 174 -13.39 -11.74 -17.94
N ILE A 175 -12.10 -11.48 -18.08
CA ILE A 175 -11.11 -12.54 -18.27
C ILE A 175 -10.67 -12.97 -16.87
N VAL A 176 -11.13 -14.13 -16.45
CA VAL A 176 -10.62 -14.81 -15.26
C VAL A 176 -9.13 -15.11 -15.50
N SER A 177 -8.24 -14.39 -14.83
CA SER A 177 -6.81 -14.67 -14.91
C SER A 177 -6.53 -15.98 -14.17
N ASN A 178 -6.05 -16.98 -14.90
CA ASN A 178 -5.53 -18.23 -14.35
C ASN A 178 -4.10 -18.01 -13.84
N ASN A 179 -3.94 -17.31 -12.75
CA ASN A 179 -2.64 -17.25 -12.06
C ASN A 179 -2.64 -18.32 -10.98
N GLU A 180 -1.88 -19.39 -11.15
CA GLU A 180 -1.81 -20.57 -10.27
C GLU A 180 -1.25 -20.29 -8.86
N GLU A 181 -0.81 -19.07 -8.57
CA GLU A 181 -0.36 -18.64 -7.23
C GLU A 181 -1.45 -17.95 -6.40
N ILE A 182 -2.65 -17.76 -6.93
CA ILE A 182 -3.77 -17.18 -6.19
C ILE A 182 -4.50 -18.34 -5.52
N GLU A 183 -4.42 -18.42 -4.19
CA GLU A 183 -5.40 -19.15 -3.38
C GLU A 183 -6.81 -18.81 -3.89
N ASP A 184 -7.71 -19.79 -3.94
CA ASP A 184 -9.07 -19.70 -4.48
C ASP A 184 -9.65 -18.27 -4.34
N PRO A 185 -10.04 -17.59 -5.43
CA PRO A 185 -10.53 -16.21 -5.38
C PRO A 185 -11.70 -16.00 -4.41
N SER A 186 -12.53 -17.05 -4.21
CA SER A 186 -13.62 -17.02 -3.23
C SER A 186 -13.14 -17.03 -1.78
N MET A 187 -12.00 -17.67 -1.53
CA MET A 187 -11.36 -17.69 -0.21
C MET A 187 -10.77 -16.33 0.12
N PHE A 188 -10.08 -15.73 -0.84
CA PHE A 188 -9.48 -14.40 -0.72
C PHE A 188 -10.55 -13.30 -0.47
N ALA A 189 -11.65 -13.32 -1.22
CA ALA A 189 -12.76 -12.39 -1.02
C ALA A 189 -13.32 -12.48 0.42
N LEU A 190 -13.43 -13.69 0.96
CA LEU A 190 -13.95 -13.90 2.32
C LEU A 190 -12.98 -13.46 3.42
N GLU A 191 -11.67 -13.62 3.24
CA GLU A 191 -10.67 -13.07 4.17
C GLU A 191 -10.74 -11.54 4.20
N ARG A 192 -10.90 -10.93 3.02
CA ARG A 192 -11.05 -9.49 2.89
C ARG A 192 -12.33 -8.95 3.55
N HIS A 193 -13.45 -9.62 3.36
CA HIS A 193 -14.70 -9.27 4.03
C HIS A 193 -14.57 -9.37 5.56
N LEU A 194 -13.85 -10.38 6.06
CA LEU A 194 -13.55 -10.51 7.47
C LEU A 194 -12.68 -9.35 7.98
N GLU A 195 -11.69 -8.94 7.20
CA GLU A 195 -10.81 -7.81 7.53
C GLU A 195 -11.60 -6.52 7.66
N ASP A 196 -12.38 -6.17 6.63
CA ASP A 196 -13.19 -4.95 6.62
C ASP A 196 -14.23 -4.97 7.75
N PHE A 197 -14.90 -6.10 7.95
CA PHE A 197 -15.84 -6.28 9.06
C PHE A 197 -15.18 -6.06 10.43
N LEU A 198 -13.99 -6.62 10.65
CA LEU A 198 -13.26 -6.45 11.91
C LEU A 198 -12.82 -5.00 12.12
N VAL A 199 -12.36 -4.32 11.06
CA VAL A 199 -11.94 -2.92 11.12
C VAL A 199 -13.14 -2.03 11.45
N GLU A 200 -14.25 -2.17 10.74
CA GLU A 200 -15.49 -1.39 10.95
C GLU A 200 -16.10 -1.64 12.34
N ASN A 201 -16.02 -2.87 12.82
CA ASN A 201 -16.59 -3.29 14.10
C ASN A 201 -15.54 -3.45 15.21
N TRP A 202 -14.35 -2.87 15.04
CA TRP A 202 -13.23 -3.04 15.96
C TRP A 202 -13.61 -2.87 17.43
N ASN A 203 -14.33 -1.80 17.74
CA ASN A 203 -14.73 -1.47 19.09
C ASN A 203 -15.64 -2.51 19.76
N ASN A 204 -16.24 -3.41 18.99
CA ASN A 204 -17.08 -4.51 19.47
C ASN A 204 -16.30 -5.82 19.67
N THR A 205 -14.99 -5.84 19.34
CA THR A 205 -14.15 -7.03 19.48
C THR A 205 -13.54 -7.15 20.88
N GLU A 206 -13.16 -8.38 21.26
CA GLU A 206 -12.38 -8.60 22.49
C GLU A 206 -11.02 -7.91 22.45
N LEU A 207 -10.42 -7.79 21.26
CA LEU A 207 -9.13 -7.13 21.07
C LEU A 207 -9.20 -5.65 21.42
N ALA A 208 -10.31 -4.99 21.12
CA ALA A 208 -10.50 -3.58 21.39
C ALA A 208 -10.49 -3.21 22.89
N LYS A 209 -10.61 -4.19 23.78
CA LYS A 209 -10.45 -3.94 25.22
C LYS A 209 -9.05 -3.45 25.55
N ASN A 210 -8.05 -3.98 24.87
CA ASN A 210 -6.62 -3.73 25.15
C ASN A 210 -5.89 -3.02 24.03
N TYR A 211 -6.38 -3.05 22.79
CA TYR A 211 -5.71 -2.51 21.61
C TYR A 211 -6.62 -1.56 20.82
N ASN A 212 -5.99 -0.63 20.13
CA ASN A 212 -6.60 0.14 19.05
C ASN A 212 -5.92 -0.26 17.73
N ILE A 213 -6.63 -0.21 16.60
CA ILE A 213 -5.97 -0.29 15.29
C ILE A 213 -4.94 0.83 15.26
N TYR A 214 -3.74 0.54 14.75
CA TYR A 214 -2.69 1.56 14.63
C TYR A 214 -3.16 2.69 13.73
N GLU A 215 -3.14 3.91 14.24
CA GLU A 215 -3.50 5.11 13.48
C GLU A 215 -2.59 6.26 13.90
N ASP A 216 -1.98 6.92 12.92
CA ASP A 216 -1.19 8.14 13.11
C ASP A 216 -1.18 8.96 11.80
N ASP A 217 -1.86 10.10 11.79
CA ASP A 217 -2.04 11.00 10.64
C ASP A 217 -2.52 10.32 9.35
N GLU A 218 -1.59 10.06 8.40
CA GLU A 218 -1.87 9.43 7.11
C GLU A 218 -1.64 7.91 7.13
N VAL A 219 -1.39 7.35 8.31
CA VAL A 219 -1.03 5.94 8.50
C VAL A 219 -2.15 5.24 9.23
N PHE A 220 -2.62 4.13 8.66
CA PHE A 220 -3.63 3.27 9.26
C PHE A 220 -3.17 1.81 9.21
N GLY A 221 -3.44 1.05 10.27
CA GLY A 221 -2.93 -0.29 10.46
C GLY A 221 -3.58 -1.37 9.59
N GLN A 222 -4.59 -1.07 8.77
CA GLN A 222 -5.17 -2.02 7.81
C GLN A 222 -4.26 -2.16 6.59
N GLN A 223 -3.99 -3.39 6.14
CA GLN A 223 -3.10 -3.69 5.00
C GLN A 223 -1.74 -2.98 5.13
N PHE A 224 -1.15 -3.11 6.31
CA PHE A 224 0.11 -2.46 6.63
C PHE A 224 1.25 -3.06 5.81
N GLN A 225 1.88 -2.26 4.94
CA GLN A 225 2.91 -2.73 4.02
C GLN A 225 4.22 -3.09 4.72
N THR A 226 4.76 -4.27 4.39
CA THR A 226 6.07 -4.73 4.83
C THR A 226 6.92 -5.17 3.63
N ASP A 227 8.17 -5.52 3.87
CA ASP A 227 9.08 -6.05 2.83
C ASP A 227 8.68 -7.45 2.33
N THR A 228 7.84 -8.16 3.06
CA THR A 228 7.41 -9.54 2.75
C THR A 228 5.93 -9.66 2.43
N GLY A 229 5.23 -8.54 2.28
CA GLY A 229 3.80 -8.46 2.01
C GLY A 229 3.04 -7.64 3.06
N PRO A 230 1.75 -7.36 2.84
CA PRO A 230 0.95 -6.60 3.77
C PRO A 230 0.56 -7.44 4.99
N ILE A 231 0.58 -6.82 6.17
CA ILE A 231 -0.08 -7.30 7.38
C ILE A 231 -1.56 -6.93 7.29
N ASP A 232 -2.47 -7.86 7.53
CA ASP A 232 -3.90 -7.57 7.42
C ASP A 232 -4.31 -6.45 8.38
N ILE A 233 -4.00 -6.58 9.67
CA ILE A 233 -4.26 -5.51 10.64
C ILE A 233 -3.05 -5.38 11.60
N LEU A 234 -2.50 -4.18 11.69
CA LEU A 234 -1.56 -3.79 12.74
C LEU A 234 -2.31 -2.98 13.80
N ALA A 235 -2.20 -3.38 15.05
CA ALA A 235 -2.79 -2.69 16.18
C ALA A 235 -1.72 -2.33 17.22
N ILE A 236 -2.06 -1.43 18.12
CA ILE A 236 -1.19 -0.99 19.23
C ILE A 236 -1.95 -1.06 20.55
N SER A 237 -1.31 -1.53 21.60
CA SER A 237 -1.90 -1.53 22.93
C SER A 237 -2.23 -0.11 23.42
N LYS A 238 -3.25 0.02 24.25
CA LYS A 238 -3.70 1.33 24.77
C LYS A 238 -2.61 2.07 25.56
N ASP A 239 -1.68 1.34 26.17
CA ASP A 239 -0.51 1.90 26.85
C ASP A 239 0.69 2.13 25.93
N LYS A 240 0.53 1.84 24.63
CA LYS A 240 1.51 1.98 23.55
C LYS A 240 2.80 1.15 23.71
N LYS A 241 2.77 0.11 24.54
CA LYS A 241 3.95 -0.73 24.81
C LYS A 241 4.01 -2.00 23.98
N GLU A 242 2.94 -2.34 23.27
CA GLU A 242 2.89 -3.58 22.49
C GLU A 242 2.25 -3.34 21.13
N LEU A 243 2.93 -3.75 20.06
CA LEU A 243 2.36 -3.84 18.72
C LEU A 243 1.75 -5.23 18.52
N LEU A 244 0.58 -5.29 17.91
CA LEU A 244 -0.15 -6.52 17.64
C LEU A 244 -0.29 -6.70 16.12
N VAL A 245 0.33 -7.75 15.61
CA VAL A 245 0.19 -8.20 14.21
C VAL A 245 -0.98 -9.17 14.14
N ILE A 246 -1.97 -8.90 13.31
CA ILE A 246 -3.14 -9.74 13.12
C ILE A 246 -3.14 -10.24 11.68
N GLU A 247 -3.24 -11.55 11.53
CA GLU A 247 -3.37 -12.25 10.26
C GLU A 247 -4.71 -12.96 10.22
N LEU A 248 -5.44 -12.82 9.12
CA LEU A 248 -6.77 -13.38 8.93
C LEU A 248 -6.71 -14.55 7.97
N LYS A 249 -7.44 -15.62 8.27
CA LYS A 249 -7.55 -16.79 7.37
C LYS A 249 -8.96 -17.34 7.37
N LYS A 250 -9.41 -17.70 6.17
CA LYS A 250 -10.57 -18.56 6.03
C LYS A 250 -10.14 -20.02 6.12
N GLY A 251 -10.70 -20.74 7.07
CA GLY A 251 -10.35 -22.12 7.33
C GLY A 251 -9.26 -22.28 8.38
N LYS A 252 -8.77 -23.49 8.56
CA LYS A 252 -7.82 -23.82 9.63
C LYS A 252 -6.48 -23.14 9.42
N ALA A 253 -5.93 -22.61 10.50
CA ALA A 253 -4.57 -22.10 10.50
C ALA A 253 -3.57 -23.21 10.12
N SER A 254 -2.73 -22.96 9.13
CA SER A 254 -1.68 -23.89 8.67
C SER A 254 -0.29 -23.44 9.15
N ASP A 255 0.69 -24.31 9.05
CA ASP A 255 2.10 -23.97 9.34
C ASP A 255 2.59 -22.81 8.46
N THR A 256 2.07 -22.67 7.25
CA THR A 256 2.37 -21.55 6.34
C THR A 256 1.95 -20.22 6.96
N VAL A 257 0.74 -20.13 7.53
CA VAL A 257 0.23 -18.92 8.18
C VAL A 257 1.04 -18.57 9.43
N VAL A 258 1.44 -19.59 10.20
CA VAL A 258 2.32 -19.40 11.36
C VAL A 258 3.67 -18.84 10.91
N GLY A 259 4.23 -19.35 9.81
CA GLY A 259 5.44 -18.82 9.21
C GLY A 259 5.29 -17.38 8.71
N GLN A 260 4.14 -17.04 8.16
CA GLN A 260 3.82 -15.69 7.66
C GLN A 260 3.78 -14.68 8.81
N ILE A 261 2.99 -14.94 9.84
CA ILE A 261 2.87 -14.03 10.99
C ILE A 261 4.22 -13.87 11.73
N GLN A 262 5.03 -14.92 11.82
CA GLN A 262 6.37 -14.83 12.40
C GLN A 262 7.30 -13.91 11.59
N ARG A 263 7.24 -13.95 10.25
CA ARG A 263 8.00 -13.01 9.39
C ARG A 263 7.57 -11.57 9.64
N TYR A 264 6.26 -11.31 9.71
CA TYR A 264 5.73 -9.98 10.02
C TYR A 264 6.13 -9.49 11.39
N MET A 265 6.02 -10.33 12.42
CA MET A 265 6.48 -9.99 13.77
C MET A 265 7.99 -9.70 13.79
N GLY A 266 8.78 -10.50 13.06
CA GLY A 266 10.22 -10.27 12.90
C GLY A 266 10.53 -8.93 12.24
N TYR A 267 9.80 -8.58 11.20
CA TYR A 267 9.91 -7.29 10.53
C TYR A 267 9.57 -6.13 11.48
N ILE A 268 8.41 -6.18 12.13
CA ILE A 268 8.00 -5.16 13.12
C ILE A 268 9.03 -5.03 14.24
N LYS A 269 9.54 -6.17 14.77
CA LYS A 269 10.54 -6.18 15.83
C LYS A 269 11.83 -5.49 15.45
N ASN A 270 12.31 -5.75 14.26
CA ASN A 270 13.61 -5.26 13.82
C ASN A 270 13.59 -3.82 13.33
N GLU A 271 12.48 -3.42 12.68
CA GLU A 271 12.41 -2.13 11.99
C GLU A 271 11.69 -1.05 12.82
N PHE A 272 10.70 -1.42 13.66
CA PHE A 272 9.76 -0.43 14.21
C PHE A 272 9.63 -0.39 15.72
N LEU A 273 10.04 -1.41 16.47
CA LEU A 273 9.93 -1.35 17.92
C LEU A 273 10.80 -0.22 18.48
N GLU A 274 10.22 0.51 19.41
CA GLU A 274 10.89 1.46 20.25
C GLU A 274 11.37 0.81 21.55
N GLU A 275 12.23 1.50 22.32
CA GLU A 275 12.74 0.96 23.58
C GLU A 275 11.59 0.66 24.56
N GLY A 276 11.56 -0.56 25.06
CA GLY A 276 10.53 -1.02 26.00
C GLY A 276 9.24 -1.53 25.32
N GLN A 277 9.16 -1.50 23.99
CA GLN A 277 8.04 -2.08 23.26
C GLN A 277 8.25 -3.56 22.93
N THR A 278 7.15 -4.26 22.78
CA THR A 278 7.09 -5.66 22.36
C THR A 278 6.18 -5.84 21.14
N VAL A 279 6.28 -7.01 20.48
CA VAL A 279 5.34 -7.39 19.41
C VAL A 279 4.73 -8.74 19.71
N LYS A 280 3.43 -8.85 19.44
CA LYS A 280 2.67 -10.11 19.46
C LYS A 280 2.02 -10.37 18.11
N GLY A 281 1.67 -11.63 17.87
CA GLY A 281 0.91 -12.05 16.71
C GLY A 281 -0.36 -12.78 17.10
N VAL A 282 -1.44 -12.54 16.36
CA VAL A 282 -2.72 -13.23 16.47
C VAL A 282 -3.18 -13.68 15.10
N ILE A 283 -3.53 -14.95 14.96
CA ILE A 283 -4.19 -15.49 13.77
C ILE A 283 -5.67 -15.63 14.09
N ILE A 284 -6.52 -15.00 13.29
CA ILE A 284 -7.97 -15.14 13.36
C ILE A 284 -8.39 -16.01 12.18
N ALA A 285 -8.89 -17.20 12.48
CA ALA A 285 -9.33 -18.15 11.48
C ALA A 285 -10.85 -18.38 11.59
N LEU A 286 -11.54 -18.42 10.46
CA LEU A 286 -12.94 -18.85 10.37
C LEU A 286 -12.96 -20.36 10.09
N GLU A 287 -13.58 -21.13 10.98
CA GLU A 287 -13.83 -22.57 10.78
C GLU A 287 -15.06 -22.83 9.88
#